data_e169e9134eadd2d71e428a9c88adb822
#
_entry.id   e169e9134eadd2d71e428a9c88adb822
#
_cell.length_a   1.000
_cell.length_b   1.000
_cell.length_c   1.000
_cell.angle_alpha   90.00
_cell.angle_beta   90.00
_cell.angle_gamma   90.00
#
_symmetry.space_group_name_H-M   'P 1'
#
loop_
_entity.id
_entity.type
_entity.pdbx_description
1 polymer ?
#
loop_
_entity_poly.entity_id
_entity_poly.type
_entity_poly.pdbx_seq_one_letter_code
_entity_poly.pdbx_strand_id
1 'polypeptide(L)'
;SIDMTLTEEIFNYNVNVSSLHGDIVAIDPKSSLRNNNTTLNIMLTSPFTSGDQLTIEISLSDSAGNSSADINYIYNVAYLSDFDQDGQIDITDVNNFSTAWNEKDYSKELAPVTGSAPYFTPAPDGVFDVRDGMAFVRMWQWSNSSSNRMLARRSSFNSGASLDVNVESDHLLICL
;
A
#
# COMPACT_ATOMS: atom_id res chain seq x y z
N SER A 1 4.37 -6.22 1.52
CA SER A 1 5.59 -6.39 0.70
C SER A 1 5.26 -6.34 -0.77
N ILE A 2 6.21 -5.91 -1.55
CA ILE A 2 6.16 -5.93 -3.01
C ILE A 2 7.25 -6.88 -3.47
N ASP A 3 6.91 -7.86 -4.29
CA ASP A 3 7.85 -8.79 -4.88
C ASP A 3 7.95 -8.52 -6.39
N MET A 4 9.19 -8.29 -6.85
CA MET A 4 9.50 -8.08 -8.26
C MET A 4 10.39 -9.23 -8.73
N THR A 5 9.93 -9.98 -9.73
CA THR A 5 10.72 -11.04 -10.37
C THR A 5 11.48 -10.49 -11.56
N LEU A 6 12.76 -10.83 -11.64
CA LEU A 6 13.70 -10.35 -12.63
C LEU A 6 14.15 -11.52 -13.51
N THR A 7 14.47 -11.27 -14.75
CA THR A 7 14.91 -12.31 -15.70
C THR A 7 16.40 -12.58 -15.64
N GLU A 8 17.16 -11.69 -15.01
CA GLU A 8 18.59 -11.85 -14.78
C GLU A 8 18.98 -11.48 -13.34
N GLU A 9 20.20 -11.83 -12.96
CA GLU A 9 20.73 -11.50 -11.64
C GLU A 9 21.05 -10.03 -11.50
N ILE A 10 20.54 -9.41 -10.44
CA ILE A 10 20.80 -8.02 -10.10
C ILE A 10 21.90 -7.97 -9.03
N PHE A 11 22.86 -7.07 -9.24
CA PHE A 11 23.96 -6.86 -8.30
C PHE A 11 23.65 -5.75 -7.28
N ASN A 12 22.96 -4.70 -7.73
CA ASN A 12 22.60 -3.57 -6.88
C ASN A 12 21.22 -3.02 -7.22
N TYR A 13 20.56 -2.43 -6.23
CA TYR A 13 19.27 -1.78 -6.42
C TYR A 13 19.19 -0.52 -5.54
N ASN A 14 18.43 0.46 -6.01
CA ASN A 14 18.02 1.61 -5.22
C ASN A 14 16.50 1.73 -5.30
N VAL A 15 15.86 1.98 -4.16
CA VAL A 15 14.40 2.15 -4.06
C VAL A 15 14.14 3.46 -3.32
N ASN A 16 13.32 4.30 -3.92
CA ASN A 16 12.80 5.52 -3.30
C ASN A 16 11.28 5.43 -3.24
N VAL A 17 10.68 5.83 -2.13
CA VAL A 17 9.22 5.81 -1.94
C VAL A 17 8.77 7.18 -1.51
N SER A 18 7.85 7.75 -2.24
CA SER A 18 7.20 9.02 -1.91
C SER A 18 5.70 8.83 -1.71
N SER A 19 5.13 9.60 -0.81
CA SER A 19 3.71 9.63 -0.44
C SER A 19 3.10 10.94 -0.91
N LEU A 20 1.86 10.89 -1.40
CA LEU A 20 1.15 12.08 -1.87
C LEU A 20 0.46 12.83 -0.72
N HIS A 21 -0.08 12.10 0.26
CA HIS A 21 -0.92 12.65 1.33
C HIS A 21 -0.42 12.32 2.75
N GLY A 22 0.54 11.44 2.87
CA GLY A 22 1.05 10.97 4.15
C GLY A 22 2.49 11.39 4.43
N ASP A 23 3.03 10.85 5.50
CA ASP A 23 4.44 10.98 5.85
C ASP A 23 5.31 10.09 4.96
N ILE A 24 6.62 10.31 5.00
CA ILE A 24 7.58 9.49 4.25
C ILE A 24 7.47 8.04 4.71
N VAL A 25 7.19 7.15 3.76
CA VAL A 25 7.17 5.71 4.00
C VAL A 25 8.60 5.19 3.93
N ALA A 26 9.10 4.67 5.04
CA ALA A 26 10.43 4.12 5.08
C ALA A 26 10.48 2.70 4.51
N ILE A 27 11.59 2.37 3.85
CA ILE A 27 11.87 1.00 3.39
C ILE A 27 12.38 0.19 4.58
N ASP A 28 11.77 -0.96 4.83
CA ASP A 28 12.23 -1.88 5.88
C ASP A 28 13.62 -2.42 5.50
N PRO A 29 14.59 -2.42 6.41
CA PRO A 29 15.91 -3.04 6.19
C PRO A 29 15.87 -4.52 5.80
N LYS A 30 14.73 -5.21 5.99
CA LYS A 30 14.52 -6.58 5.53
C LYS A 30 14.25 -6.69 4.03
N SER A 31 14.08 -5.57 3.32
CA SER A 31 14.05 -5.55 1.86
C SER A 31 15.35 -6.12 1.31
N SER A 32 15.25 -7.06 0.40
CA SER A 32 16.42 -7.83 -0.03
C SER A 32 16.23 -8.48 -1.39
N LEU A 33 17.34 -8.78 -2.04
CA LEU A 33 17.38 -9.69 -3.18
C LEU A 33 17.27 -11.14 -2.71
N ARG A 34 16.49 -11.95 -3.42
CA ARG A 34 16.24 -13.38 -3.17
C ARG A 34 16.37 -14.18 -4.46
N ASN A 35 16.33 -15.51 -4.36
CA ASN A 35 16.36 -16.44 -5.48
C ASN A 35 17.54 -16.18 -6.43
N ASN A 36 18.78 -16.23 -5.93
CA ASN A 36 19.99 -15.88 -6.67
C ASN A 36 19.93 -14.49 -7.29
N ASN A 37 19.43 -13.51 -6.53
CA ASN A 37 19.29 -12.12 -6.94
C ASN A 37 18.35 -11.88 -8.14
N THR A 38 17.44 -12.81 -8.41
CA THR A 38 16.41 -12.65 -9.46
C THR A 38 15.06 -12.21 -8.92
N THR A 39 14.92 -12.02 -7.61
CA THR A 39 13.71 -11.48 -6.99
C THR A 39 14.08 -10.36 -6.03
N LEU A 40 13.58 -9.16 -6.31
CA LEU A 40 13.66 -8.04 -5.37
C LEU A 40 12.40 -8.03 -4.50
N ASN A 41 12.56 -8.25 -3.20
CA ASN A 41 11.51 -8.10 -2.21
C ASN A 41 11.64 -6.74 -1.53
N ILE A 42 10.65 -5.87 -1.70
CA ILE A 42 10.60 -4.55 -1.06
C ILE A 42 9.57 -4.62 0.07
N MET A 43 10.02 -4.37 1.27
CA MET A 43 9.18 -4.24 2.45
C MET A 43 9.11 -2.78 2.86
N LEU A 44 7.89 -2.28 3.02
CA LEU A 44 7.64 -0.92 3.48
C LEU A 44 7.23 -0.95 4.95
N THR A 45 7.66 0.03 5.71
CA THR A 45 7.21 0.18 7.09
C THR A 45 5.89 0.93 7.14
N SER A 46 4.93 0.38 7.86
CA SER A 46 3.67 1.05 8.18
C SER A 46 3.83 1.96 9.41
N PRO A 47 2.90 2.84 9.70
CA PRO A 47 1.56 2.91 9.14
C PRO A 47 1.51 3.67 7.82
N PHE A 48 0.58 3.26 6.94
CA PHE A 48 0.26 3.98 5.72
C PHE A 48 -0.92 4.92 5.95
N THR A 49 -0.89 6.07 5.29
CA THR A 49 -2.03 6.99 5.28
C THR A 49 -3.14 6.41 4.42
N SER A 50 -4.36 6.40 4.95
CA SER A 50 -5.57 5.94 4.27
C SER A 50 -5.80 6.69 2.96
N GLY A 51 -6.12 5.98 1.89
CA GLY A 51 -6.41 6.58 0.58
C GLY A 51 -5.24 7.31 -0.06
N ASP A 52 -4.02 7.06 0.40
CA ASP A 52 -2.80 7.67 -0.13
C ASP A 52 -2.38 7.03 -1.46
N GLN A 53 -1.55 7.73 -2.19
CA GLN A 53 -0.88 7.23 -3.37
C GLN A 53 0.63 7.24 -3.13
N LEU A 54 1.23 6.07 -3.16
CA LEU A 54 2.67 5.90 -3.05
C LEU A 54 3.27 5.79 -4.45
N THR A 55 4.31 6.56 -4.71
CA THR A 55 5.17 6.39 -5.89
C THR A 55 6.45 5.70 -5.46
N ILE A 56 6.73 4.54 -6.05
CA ILE A 56 7.89 3.72 -5.78
C ILE A 56 8.78 3.78 -7.01
N GLU A 57 9.93 4.39 -6.85
CA GLU A 57 10.96 4.53 -7.89
C GLU A 57 12.05 3.50 -7.64
N ILE A 58 12.34 2.68 -8.63
CA ILE A 58 13.31 1.59 -8.52
C ILE A 58 14.32 1.72 -9.63
N SER A 59 15.60 1.70 -9.30
CA SER A 59 16.69 1.56 -10.25
C SER A 59 17.53 0.34 -9.91
N LEU A 60 17.91 -0.41 -10.93
CA LEU A 60 18.59 -1.71 -10.82
C LEU A 60 19.89 -1.66 -11.60
N SER A 61 20.91 -2.42 -11.17
CA SER A 61 22.10 -2.66 -11.95
C SER A 61 22.61 -4.09 -11.84
N ASP A 62 23.14 -4.60 -12.94
CA ASP A 62 23.75 -5.93 -13.01
C ASP A 62 25.22 -5.92 -12.55
N SER A 63 25.87 -7.07 -12.55
CA SER A 63 27.28 -7.23 -12.17
C SER A 63 28.25 -6.68 -13.23
N ALA A 64 27.77 -6.44 -14.47
CA ALA A 64 28.56 -5.85 -15.54
C ALA A 64 28.52 -4.31 -15.52
N GLY A 65 27.68 -3.72 -14.65
CA GLY A 65 27.51 -2.27 -14.50
C GLY A 65 26.44 -1.68 -15.44
N ASN A 66 25.64 -2.51 -16.12
CA ASN A 66 24.48 -2.01 -16.85
C ASN A 66 23.40 -1.62 -15.87
N SER A 67 22.73 -0.50 -16.13
CA SER A 67 21.65 -0.01 -15.27
C SER A 67 20.33 -0.06 -16.03
N SER A 68 19.25 -0.39 -15.30
CA SER A 68 17.90 -0.24 -15.83
C SER A 68 17.54 1.23 -16.06
N ALA A 69 16.56 1.48 -16.90
CA ALA A 69 15.78 2.69 -16.78
C ALA A 69 15.07 2.72 -15.40
N ASP A 70 14.75 3.92 -14.91
CA ASP A 70 14.00 4.06 -13.67
C ASP A 70 12.60 3.45 -13.82
N ILE A 71 12.29 2.54 -12.93
CA ILE A 71 10.98 1.87 -12.86
C ILE A 71 10.12 2.63 -11.88
N ASN A 72 8.99 3.13 -12.34
CA ASN A 72 8.04 3.85 -11.50
C ASN A 72 6.78 3.01 -11.31
N TYR A 73 6.48 2.69 -10.06
CA TYR A 73 5.27 1.98 -9.68
C TYR A 73 4.40 2.84 -8.78
N ILE A 74 3.10 2.92 -9.10
CA ILE A 74 2.12 3.66 -8.29
C ILE A 74 1.29 2.64 -7.52
N TYR A 75 1.29 2.77 -6.20
CA TYR A 75 0.49 1.95 -5.29
C TYR A 75 -0.55 2.84 -4.60
N ASN A 76 -1.83 2.48 -4.73
CA ASN A 76 -2.91 3.16 -4.03
C ASN A 76 -3.22 2.42 -2.73
N VAL A 77 -3.09 3.11 -1.62
CA VAL A 77 -3.44 2.59 -0.30
C VAL A 77 -4.97 2.56 -0.16
N ALA A 78 -5.51 1.44 0.29
CA ALA A 78 -6.94 1.31 0.55
C ALA A 78 -7.42 2.34 1.57
N TYR A 79 -8.69 2.70 1.50
CA TYR A 79 -9.30 3.57 2.50
C TYR A 79 -9.43 2.84 3.84
N LEU A 80 -9.10 3.55 4.92
CA LEU A 80 -9.37 3.07 6.28
C LEU A 80 -10.87 2.79 6.42
N SER A 81 -11.24 1.70 7.05
CA SER A 81 -12.61 1.21 7.19
C SER A 81 -13.23 0.55 5.95
N ASP A 82 -12.57 0.50 4.82
CA ASP A 82 -12.95 -0.31 3.65
C ASP A 82 -12.36 -1.72 3.82
N PHE A 83 -13.08 -2.58 4.53
CA PHE A 83 -12.56 -3.88 4.95
C PHE A 83 -12.67 -4.96 3.88
N ASP A 84 -13.57 -4.82 2.92
CA ASP A 84 -13.69 -5.73 1.78
C ASP A 84 -12.96 -5.23 0.53
N GLN A 85 -12.39 -4.02 0.60
CA GLN A 85 -11.57 -3.38 -0.43
C GLN A 85 -12.29 -3.19 -1.76
N ASP A 86 -13.60 -2.94 -1.71
CA ASP A 86 -14.41 -2.66 -2.90
C ASP A 86 -14.35 -1.17 -3.32
N GLY A 87 -13.68 -0.33 -2.53
CA GLY A 87 -13.51 1.11 -2.72
C GLY A 87 -14.69 1.93 -2.21
N GLN A 88 -15.61 1.32 -1.48
CA GLN A 88 -16.72 1.99 -0.82
C GLN A 88 -16.66 1.70 0.67
N ILE A 89 -17.21 2.59 1.48
CA ILE A 89 -17.40 2.31 2.90
C ILE A 89 -18.91 2.24 3.11
N ASP A 90 -19.41 1.01 3.20
CA ASP A 90 -20.85 0.74 3.21
C ASP A 90 -21.28 -0.22 4.34
N ILE A 91 -22.50 -0.75 4.26
CA ILE A 91 -23.07 -1.62 5.29
C ILE A 91 -22.26 -2.91 5.47
N THR A 92 -21.56 -3.37 4.44
CA THR A 92 -20.68 -4.55 4.52
C THR A 92 -19.54 -4.29 5.48
N ASP A 93 -18.94 -3.10 5.41
CA ASP A 93 -17.87 -2.68 6.30
C ASP A 93 -18.33 -2.49 7.74
N VAL A 94 -19.54 -1.95 7.94
CA VAL A 94 -20.16 -1.89 9.27
C VAL A 94 -20.25 -3.30 9.88
N ASN A 95 -20.71 -4.27 9.09
CA ASN A 95 -20.83 -5.66 9.55
C ASN A 95 -19.46 -6.27 9.84
N ASN A 96 -18.47 -6.04 8.99
CA ASN A 96 -17.09 -6.48 9.18
C ASN A 96 -16.48 -5.88 10.46
N PHE A 97 -16.65 -4.58 10.66
CA PHE A 97 -16.17 -3.89 11.87
C PHE A 97 -16.86 -4.40 13.14
N SER A 98 -18.20 -4.54 13.10
CA SER A 98 -18.98 -5.05 14.22
C SER A 98 -18.57 -6.47 14.61
N THR A 99 -18.34 -7.33 13.61
CA THR A 99 -17.86 -8.70 13.82
C THR A 99 -16.48 -8.70 14.48
N ALA A 100 -15.55 -7.94 13.92
CA ALA A 100 -14.20 -7.81 14.45
C ALA A 100 -14.19 -7.28 15.90
N TRP A 101 -15.04 -6.32 16.20
CA TRP A 101 -15.22 -5.78 17.55
C TRP A 101 -15.67 -6.87 18.54
N ASN A 102 -16.67 -7.66 18.17
CA ASN A 102 -17.21 -8.74 19.02
C ASN A 102 -16.20 -9.87 19.21
N GLU A 103 -15.48 -10.24 18.14
CA GLU A 103 -14.49 -11.32 18.13
C GLU A 103 -13.13 -10.92 18.69
N LYS A 104 -12.90 -9.63 18.92
CA LYS A 104 -11.61 -9.06 19.31
C LYS A 104 -10.53 -9.29 18.24
N ASP A 105 -10.93 -9.21 16.98
CA ASP A 105 -10.00 -9.26 15.84
C ASP A 105 -9.28 -7.92 15.69
N TYR A 106 -8.21 -7.72 16.44
CA TYR A 106 -7.39 -6.49 16.44
C TYR A 106 -6.69 -6.21 15.10
N SER A 107 -6.74 -7.12 14.14
CA SER A 107 -6.24 -6.82 12.79
C SER A 107 -7.08 -5.76 12.05
N LYS A 108 -8.29 -5.50 12.55
CA LYS A 108 -9.23 -4.50 12.03
C LYS A 108 -9.41 -3.30 12.96
N GLU A 109 -8.51 -3.15 13.92
CA GLU A 109 -8.46 -1.96 14.77
C GLU A 109 -8.07 -0.73 13.95
N LEU A 110 -8.71 0.40 14.22
CA LEU A 110 -8.57 1.61 13.43
C LEU A 110 -7.84 2.74 14.15
N ALA A 111 -7.95 2.81 15.46
CA ALA A 111 -7.53 3.96 16.28
C ALA A 111 -6.36 3.63 17.23
N PRO A 112 -5.65 4.64 17.70
CA PRO A 112 -5.76 6.07 17.38
C PRO A 112 -5.46 6.41 15.91
N VAL A 113 -6.02 7.52 15.43
CA VAL A 113 -5.73 8.06 14.11
C VAL A 113 -5.22 9.49 14.20
N THR A 114 -4.33 9.87 13.29
CA THR A 114 -3.93 11.26 13.06
C THR A 114 -4.44 11.72 11.70
N GLY A 115 -4.48 13.05 11.47
CA GLY A 115 -4.98 13.60 10.22
C GLY A 115 -6.51 13.78 10.20
N SER A 116 -7.08 13.78 9.00
CA SER A 116 -8.51 13.95 8.76
C SER A 116 -8.97 13.03 7.62
N ALA A 117 -10.24 12.60 7.65
CA ALA A 117 -10.79 11.77 6.60
C ALA A 117 -10.69 12.45 5.21
N PRO A 118 -10.29 11.74 4.15
CA PRO A 118 -10.01 10.30 4.13
C PRO A 118 -8.57 9.92 4.51
N TYR A 119 -7.70 10.88 4.70
CA TYR A 119 -6.24 10.69 4.86
C TYR A 119 -5.86 10.52 6.33
N PHE A 120 -6.46 9.54 6.98
CA PHE A 120 -6.05 9.15 8.33
C PHE A 120 -4.79 8.28 8.29
N THR A 121 -3.88 8.54 9.22
CA THR A 121 -2.76 7.63 9.51
C THR A 121 -3.09 6.89 10.81
N PRO A 122 -3.40 5.58 10.75
CA PRO A 122 -3.74 4.78 11.91
C PRO A 122 -2.49 4.42 12.73
N ALA A 123 -2.66 4.31 14.04
CA ALA A 123 -1.65 3.81 14.98
C ALA A 123 -2.31 2.88 16.01
N PRO A 124 -2.77 1.67 15.60
CA PRO A 124 -3.49 0.73 16.46
C PRO A 124 -2.78 0.47 17.78
N ASP A 125 -3.53 0.55 18.89
CA ASP A 125 -2.97 0.42 20.24
C ASP A 125 -3.31 -0.92 20.94
N GLY A 126 -3.98 -1.84 20.24
CA GLY A 126 -4.37 -3.15 20.74
C GLY A 126 -5.66 -3.12 21.57
N VAL A 127 -6.44 -2.05 21.48
CA VAL A 127 -7.67 -1.87 22.28
C VAL A 127 -8.82 -1.39 21.41
N PHE A 128 -9.82 -2.25 21.19
CA PHE A 128 -11.08 -1.79 20.62
C PHE A 128 -11.83 -0.90 21.61
N ASP A 129 -11.96 0.39 21.29
CA ASP A 129 -12.68 1.35 22.10
C ASP A 129 -13.48 2.37 21.24
N VAL A 130 -14.07 3.36 21.89
CA VAL A 130 -14.88 4.38 21.22
C VAL A 130 -14.12 5.14 20.14
N ARG A 131 -12.78 5.22 20.21
CA ARG A 131 -11.95 5.91 19.22
C ARG A 131 -12.01 5.19 17.86
N ASP A 132 -12.04 3.85 17.86
CA ASP A 132 -12.18 3.04 16.64
C ASP A 132 -13.53 3.29 15.97
N GLY A 133 -14.61 3.27 16.78
CA GLY A 133 -15.93 3.62 16.28
C GLY A 133 -16.01 5.04 15.74
N MET A 134 -15.31 6.00 16.35
CA MET A 134 -15.25 7.38 15.86
C MET A 134 -14.44 7.49 14.55
N ALA A 135 -13.34 6.76 14.41
CA ALA A 135 -12.57 6.71 13.19
C ALA A 135 -13.42 6.14 12.05
N PHE A 136 -14.12 5.01 12.30
CA PHE A 136 -15.06 4.43 11.36
C PHE A 136 -16.14 5.42 10.91
N VAL A 137 -16.82 6.05 11.87
CA VAL A 137 -17.91 7.00 11.57
C VAL A 137 -17.42 8.19 10.74
N ARG A 138 -16.22 8.71 11.00
CA ARG A 138 -15.64 9.81 10.20
C ARG A 138 -15.38 9.39 8.76
N MET A 139 -14.85 8.19 8.55
CA MET A 139 -14.64 7.62 7.23
C MET A 139 -15.97 7.37 6.51
N TRP A 140 -16.96 6.83 7.21
CA TRP A 140 -18.33 6.65 6.71
C TRP A 140 -18.96 7.98 6.26
N GLN A 141 -18.87 9.02 7.09
CA GLN A 141 -19.40 10.33 6.76
C GLN A 141 -18.71 10.93 5.54
N TRP A 142 -17.40 10.79 5.44
CA TRP A 142 -16.66 11.23 4.26
C TRP A 142 -17.11 10.49 3.00
N SER A 143 -17.15 9.17 3.03
CA SER A 143 -17.55 8.33 1.89
C SER A 143 -18.98 8.64 1.41
N ASN A 144 -19.89 8.91 2.35
CA ASN A 144 -21.30 9.19 2.05
C ASN A 144 -21.57 10.67 1.71
N SER A 145 -20.59 11.56 1.80
CA SER A 145 -20.75 12.92 1.31
C SER A 145 -20.87 12.95 -0.21
N SER A 146 -21.80 13.76 -0.73
CA SER A 146 -22.17 13.75 -2.15
C SER A 146 -21.01 14.03 -3.11
N SER A 147 -19.97 14.70 -2.62
CA SER A 147 -18.77 15.06 -3.41
C SER A 147 -17.77 13.92 -3.56
N ASN A 148 -17.79 12.95 -2.68
CA ASN A 148 -16.72 11.95 -2.56
C ASN A 148 -17.08 10.55 -3.08
N ARG A 149 -18.38 10.28 -3.33
CA ARG A 149 -18.86 9.02 -3.94
C ARG A 149 -18.22 8.71 -5.31
N MET A 150 -17.75 9.72 -6.02
CA MET A 150 -17.07 9.54 -7.31
C MET A 150 -15.56 9.25 -7.15
N LEU A 151 -14.94 9.67 -6.06
CA LEU A 151 -13.50 9.48 -5.82
C LEU A 151 -13.23 8.07 -5.27
N ALA A 152 -14.05 7.58 -4.35
CA ALA A 152 -13.94 6.24 -3.78
C ALA A 152 -14.02 5.14 -4.85
N ARG A 153 -14.89 5.28 -5.86
CA ARG A 153 -15.02 4.33 -6.97
C ARG A 153 -13.79 4.21 -7.89
N ARG A 154 -12.84 5.14 -7.81
CA ARG A 154 -11.63 5.13 -8.67
C ARG A 154 -10.44 4.42 -8.05
N SER A 155 -10.42 4.19 -6.74
CA SER A 155 -9.29 3.59 -6.04
C SER A 155 -9.25 2.05 -6.05
N SER A 156 -10.36 1.38 -6.41
CA SER A 156 -10.50 -0.08 -6.32
C SER A 156 -9.72 -0.89 -7.38
N PHE A 157 -8.93 -0.26 -8.24
CA PHE A 157 -8.40 -0.96 -9.43
C PHE A 157 -6.98 -1.53 -9.30
N ASN A 158 -6.25 -1.35 -8.20
CA ASN A 158 -4.83 -1.74 -8.17
C ASN A 158 -4.32 -2.48 -6.92
N SER A 159 -5.17 -3.15 -6.17
CA SER A 159 -4.70 -4.03 -5.09
C SER A 159 -4.41 -5.44 -5.63
N GLY A 160 -3.22 -5.67 -6.16
CA GLY A 160 -2.81 -7.03 -6.54
C GLY A 160 -2.03 -7.17 -7.85
N ALA A 161 -1.47 -6.11 -8.41
CA ALA A 161 -0.60 -6.25 -9.56
C ALA A 161 0.75 -6.83 -9.15
N SER A 162 1.10 -8.00 -9.69
CA SER A 162 2.48 -8.47 -9.73
C SER A 162 3.16 -7.82 -10.95
N LEU A 163 4.33 -7.27 -10.77
CA LEU A 163 5.13 -6.71 -11.83
C LEU A 163 6.14 -7.78 -12.28
N ASP A 164 5.99 -8.30 -13.50
CA ASP A 164 6.99 -9.15 -14.13
C ASP A 164 7.92 -8.27 -14.98
N VAL A 165 9.19 -8.26 -14.64
CA VAL A 165 10.23 -7.53 -15.36
C VAL A 165 11.06 -8.52 -16.14
N ASN A 166 11.00 -8.45 -17.47
CA ASN A 166 11.86 -9.22 -18.35
C ASN A 166 13.09 -8.40 -18.72
N VAL A 167 14.27 -8.93 -18.45
CA VAL A 167 15.55 -8.35 -18.86
C VAL A 167 16.10 -9.20 -20.00
N GLU A 168 16.15 -8.66 -21.21
CA GLU A 168 16.89 -9.28 -22.31
C GLU A 168 18.32 -8.76 -22.32
N SER A 169 19.24 -9.56 -22.83
CA SER A 169 20.71 -9.45 -22.69
C SER A 169 21.35 -8.11 -23.06
N ASP A 170 20.60 -7.19 -23.63
CA ASP A 170 21.07 -5.85 -23.97
C ASP A 170 20.15 -4.71 -23.50
N HIS A 171 18.93 -5.00 -23.06
CA HIS A 171 17.97 -3.99 -22.58
C HIS A 171 16.98 -4.58 -21.57
N LEU A 172 16.72 -3.84 -20.49
CA LEU A 172 15.68 -4.15 -19.51
C LEU A 172 14.30 -3.85 -20.13
N LEU A 173 13.49 -4.88 -20.36
CA LEU A 173 12.10 -4.75 -20.82
C LEU A 173 11.12 -5.02 -19.68
N ILE A 174 10.20 -4.11 -19.46
CA ILE A 174 9.13 -4.23 -18.47
C ILE A 174 7.84 -4.59 -19.21
N CYS A 175 7.24 -5.73 -18.84
CA CYS A 175 5.89 -6.08 -19.26
C CYS A 175 4.91 -5.82 -18.11
N LEU A 176 3.87 -5.03 -18.40
CA LEU A 176 2.76 -4.76 -17.47
C LEU A 176 1.66 -5.80 -17.64
#